data_d44b260c565f6f9d667649b9d4aa86ee
#
_entry.id   d44b260c565f6f9d667649b9d4aa86ee
#
_cell.length_a   1.000
_cell.length_b   1.000
_cell.length_c   1.000
_cell.angle_alpha   90.00
_cell.angle_beta   90.00
_cell.angle_gamma   90.00
#
_symmetry.space_group_name_H-M   'P 1'
#
loop_
_entity.id
_entity.type
_entity.pdbx_description
1 polymer ?
#
loop_
_entity_poly.entity_id
_entity_poly.type
_entity_poly.pdbx_seq_one_letter_code
_entity_poly.pdbx_strand_id
1 'polypeptide(L)'
;MELLRLGPVGDERPFVRAEGVVYDLAPLTAEIDGAFLAAGGVARVRDALARGELAAADVEGLRIGAPIARPTAVICIGQNYAAHAAESGSEPPEHPVIFFKHPNTVVGPNDLVLLPPGAEKVDWEVELAIVIGKTARYLSSPDAAREVIAGYTISNDVSERAYQLDVSGGQWSKGKCSETFNPLGPALVPADE
;
A
#
# COMPACT_ATOMS: atom_id res chain seq x y z
N MET A 1 13.64 -9.35 4.21
CA MET A 1 14.00 -7.92 3.94
C MET A 1 12.76 -7.07 3.75
N GLU A 2 12.84 -5.75 3.92
CA GLU A 2 11.71 -4.84 3.81
C GLU A 2 12.12 -3.62 3.00
N LEU A 3 11.36 -3.28 1.97
CA LEU A 3 11.60 -2.08 1.17
C LEU A 3 10.91 -0.87 1.80
N LEU A 4 11.62 0.25 1.86
CA LEU A 4 11.20 1.47 2.54
C LEU A 4 11.38 2.69 1.62
N ARG A 5 10.53 3.69 1.80
CA ARG A 5 10.76 5.03 1.26
C ARG A 5 10.80 6.02 2.41
N LEU A 6 11.93 6.70 2.58
CA LEU A 6 12.17 7.58 3.72
C LEU A 6 12.55 8.97 3.24
N GLY A 7 12.07 9.99 3.93
CA GLY A 7 12.36 11.38 3.64
C GLY A 7 11.13 12.30 3.60
N PRO A 8 11.32 13.58 3.24
CA PRO A 8 10.22 14.52 3.11
C PRO A 8 9.17 14.09 2.08
N VAL A 9 7.94 14.57 2.24
CA VAL A 9 6.86 14.33 1.27
C VAL A 9 7.28 14.81 -0.12
N GLY A 10 7.21 13.90 -1.11
CA GLY A 10 7.57 14.17 -2.50
C GLY A 10 9.07 14.13 -2.81
N ASP A 11 9.91 13.90 -1.80
CA ASP A 11 11.37 13.73 -1.94
C ASP A 11 11.85 12.52 -1.13
N GLU A 12 11.00 11.49 -1.03
CA GLU A 12 11.37 10.24 -0.40
C GLU A 12 12.43 9.50 -1.24
N ARG A 13 13.36 8.86 -0.54
CA ARG A 13 14.41 8.04 -1.15
C ARG A 13 14.18 6.55 -0.87
N PRO A 14 14.61 5.66 -1.78
CA PRO A 14 14.45 4.22 -1.62
C PRO A 14 15.51 3.61 -0.71
N PHE A 15 15.09 2.74 0.19
CA PHE A 15 15.94 1.98 1.11
C PHE A 15 15.47 0.53 1.23
N VAL A 16 16.35 -0.32 1.74
CA VAL A 16 15.99 -1.68 2.19
C VAL A 16 16.47 -1.89 3.62
N ARG A 17 15.61 -2.46 4.45
CA ARG A 17 15.99 -2.97 5.78
C ARG A 17 16.20 -4.48 5.70
N ALA A 18 17.37 -4.95 6.12
CA ALA A 18 17.71 -6.35 6.22
C ALA A 18 18.53 -6.58 7.50
N GLU A 19 18.16 -7.60 8.30
CA GLU A 19 18.85 -7.96 9.55
C GLU A 19 19.06 -6.78 10.53
N GLY A 20 18.08 -5.88 10.57
CA GLY A 20 18.09 -4.69 11.43
C GLY A 20 18.92 -3.52 10.91
N VAL A 21 19.61 -3.66 9.79
CA VAL A 21 20.38 -2.57 9.14
C VAL A 21 19.60 -2.02 7.95
N VAL A 22 19.66 -0.70 7.77
CA VAL A 22 19.06 -0.03 6.60
C VAL A 22 20.15 0.32 5.60
N TYR A 23 19.90 0.01 4.32
CA TYR A 23 20.83 0.24 3.22
C TYR A 23 20.21 1.15 2.18
N ASP A 24 21.03 2.01 1.57
CA ASP A 24 20.63 2.94 0.50
C ASP A 24 20.47 2.17 -0.83
N LEU A 25 19.32 2.32 -1.49
CA LEU A 25 19.03 1.72 -2.79
C LEU A 25 19.31 2.65 -3.96
N ALA A 26 19.80 3.87 -3.75
CA ALA A 26 20.11 4.82 -4.83
C ALA A 26 21.01 4.25 -5.96
N PRO A 27 21.98 3.33 -5.71
CA PRO A 27 22.73 2.68 -6.77
C PRO A 27 21.91 1.77 -7.69
N LEU A 28 20.76 1.29 -7.24
CA LEU A 28 19.89 0.35 -7.97
C LEU A 28 18.67 1.02 -8.59
N THR A 29 18.14 2.04 -7.93
CA THR A 29 16.94 2.73 -8.37
C THR A 29 16.82 4.10 -7.72
N ALA A 30 16.17 5.02 -8.43
CA ALA A 30 15.78 6.31 -7.86
C ALA A 30 14.47 6.20 -7.04
N GLU A 31 13.65 5.16 -7.29
CA GLU A 31 12.32 5.06 -6.69
C GLU A 31 11.85 3.60 -6.58
N ILE A 32 11.00 3.30 -5.58
CA ILE A 32 10.29 2.03 -5.49
C ILE A 32 8.91 2.23 -6.12
N ASP A 33 8.82 2.04 -7.41
CA ASP A 33 7.60 2.22 -8.21
C ASP A 33 7.27 0.96 -9.04
N GLY A 34 6.22 1.05 -9.83
CA GLY A 34 5.81 -0.04 -10.72
C GLY A 34 6.86 -0.43 -11.75
N ALA A 35 7.66 0.51 -12.25
CA ALA A 35 8.75 0.22 -13.20
C ALA A 35 9.88 -0.55 -12.54
N PHE A 36 10.30 -0.15 -11.34
CA PHE A 36 11.28 -0.87 -10.53
C PHE A 36 10.83 -2.31 -10.24
N LEU A 37 9.59 -2.50 -9.80
CA LEU A 37 9.04 -3.81 -9.47
C LEU A 37 8.96 -4.71 -10.72
N ALA A 38 8.44 -4.18 -11.83
CA ALA A 38 8.28 -4.93 -13.08
C ALA A 38 9.64 -5.35 -13.70
N ALA A 39 10.70 -4.58 -13.44
CA ALA A 39 12.06 -4.89 -13.86
C ALA A 39 12.80 -5.89 -12.91
N GLY A 40 12.08 -6.58 -12.03
CA GLY A 40 12.67 -7.52 -11.07
C GLY A 40 13.45 -6.84 -9.95
N GLY A 41 13.03 -5.64 -9.55
CA GLY A 41 13.72 -4.83 -8.56
C GLY A 41 13.95 -5.54 -7.23
N VAL A 42 12.97 -6.31 -6.74
CA VAL A 42 13.09 -7.09 -5.50
C VAL A 42 14.24 -8.10 -5.55
N ALA A 43 14.35 -8.84 -6.65
CA ALA A 43 15.44 -9.81 -6.82
C ALA A 43 16.81 -9.12 -6.91
N ARG A 44 16.88 -8.00 -7.65
CA ARG A 44 18.11 -7.21 -7.75
C ARG A 44 18.59 -6.66 -6.39
N VAL A 45 17.66 -6.22 -5.54
CA VAL A 45 18.01 -5.79 -4.17
C VAL A 45 18.56 -6.95 -3.36
N ARG A 46 17.93 -8.14 -3.41
CA ARG A 46 18.40 -9.33 -2.72
C ARG A 46 19.81 -9.73 -3.16
N ASP A 47 20.06 -9.73 -4.45
CA ASP A 47 21.37 -10.02 -5.02
C ASP A 47 22.43 -9.02 -4.57
N ALA A 48 22.13 -7.73 -4.56
CA ALA A 48 23.06 -6.70 -4.12
C ALA A 48 23.36 -6.77 -2.62
N LEU A 49 22.37 -7.09 -1.78
CA LEU A 49 22.57 -7.39 -0.36
C LEU A 49 23.50 -8.58 -0.17
N ALA A 50 23.24 -9.67 -0.88
CA ALA A 50 24.05 -10.89 -0.78
C ALA A 50 25.53 -10.68 -1.21
N ARG A 51 25.76 -9.74 -2.14
CA ARG A 51 27.13 -9.39 -2.59
C ARG A 51 27.78 -8.28 -1.75
N GLY A 52 27.07 -7.70 -0.78
CA GLY A 52 27.58 -6.58 0.04
C GLY A 52 27.83 -5.31 -0.76
N GLU A 53 27.05 -5.05 -1.79
CA GLU A 53 27.22 -3.90 -2.71
C GLU A 53 26.49 -2.63 -2.23
N LEU A 54 25.66 -2.74 -1.19
CA LEU A 54 24.86 -1.63 -0.69
C LEU A 54 25.51 -1.01 0.56
N ALA A 55 25.56 0.31 0.60
CA ALA A 55 26.06 1.03 1.76
C ALA A 55 24.98 1.14 2.85
N ALA A 56 25.35 0.88 4.08
CA ALA A 56 24.49 1.18 5.23
C ALA A 56 24.23 2.69 5.30
N ALA A 57 23.01 3.04 5.68
CA ALA A 57 22.55 4.43 5.78
C ALA A 57 22.08 4.72 7.21
N ASP A 58 22.44 5.90 7.71
CA ASP A 58 21.80 6.48 8.88
C ASP A 58 20.49 7.13 8.46
N VAL A 59 19.40 6.62 9.02
CA VAL A 59 18.04 7.05 8.69
C VAL A 59 17.27 7.52 9.93
N GLU A 60 17.98 7.77 11.04
CA GLU A 60 17.37 8.21 12.28
C GLU A 60 16.62 9.52 12.07
N GLY A 61 15.37 9.57 12.55
CA GLY A 61 14.51 10.75 12.45
C GLY A 61 13.92 11.02 11.07
N LEU A 62 14.22 10.23 10.04
CA LEU A 62 13.57 10.40 8.74
C LEU A 62 12.10 9.99 8.80
N ARG A 63 11.24 10.78 8.13
CA ARG A 63 9.84 10.43 7.93
C ARG A 63 9.74 9.15 7.10
N ILE A 64 8.82 8.27 7.47
CA ILE A 64 8.47 7.08 6.68
C ILE A 64 7.37 7.48 5.69
N GLY A 65 7.66 7.40 4.40
CA GLY A 65 6.68 7.57 3.34
C GLY A 65 5.96 6.26 3.01
N ALA A 66 4.97 6.32 2.13
CA ALA A 66 4.36 5.12 1.59
C ALA A 66 5.43 4.29 0.85
N PRO A 67 5.48 2.94 1.04
CA PRO A 67 6.57 2.12 0.53
C PRO A 67 6.58 1.98 -1.00
N ILE A 68 5.49 2.36 -1.66
CA ILE A 68 5.34 2.38 -3.11
C ILE A 68 5.07 3.79 -3.58
N ALA A 69 5.89 4.26 -4.53
CA ALA A 69 5.69 5.56 -5.14
C ALA A 69 4.60 5.50 -6.22
N ARG A 70 3.70 6.46 -6.15
CA ARG A 70 2.72 6.73 -7.22
C ARG A 70 2.01 5.48 -7.76
N PRO A 71 1.29 4.71 -6.95
CA PRO A 71 0.49 3.62 -7.47
C PRO A 71 -0.49 4.15 -8.52
N THR A 72 -0.71 3.40 -9.59
CA THR A 72 -1.61 3.82 -10.67
C THR A 72 -3.08 3.59 -10.33
N ALA A 73 -3.37 2.68 -9.41
CA ALA A 73 -4.70 2.38 -8.91
C ALA A 73 -4.61 1.84 -7.48
N VAL A 74 -5.63 2.11 -6.69
CA VAL A 74 -5.90 1.46 -5.41
C VAL A 74 -7.28 0.81 -5.52
N ILE A 75 -7.29 -0.51 -5.66
CA ILE A 75 -8.49 -1.32 -5.84
C ILE A 75 -8.77 -2.01 -4.51
N CYS A 76 -9.96 -1.84 -3.98
CA CYS A 76 -10.35 -2.35 -2.67
C CYS A 76 -11.43 -3.41 -2.80
N ILE A 77 -11.40 -4.40 -1.90
CA ILE A 77 -12.39 -5.46 -1.80
C ILE A 77 -13.14 -5.32 -0.48
N GLY A 78 -14.37 -4.87 -0.55
CA GLY A 78 -15.22 -4.68 0.62
C GLY A 78 -15.71 -6.00 1.20
N GLN A 79 -15.92 -6.01 2.52
CA GLN A 79 -16.41 -7.17 3.28
C GLN A 79 -15.61 -8.47 3.03
N ASN A 80 -14.29 -8.31 2.83
CA ASN A 80 -13.40 -9.42 2.48
C ASN A 80 -13.01 -10.31 3.68
N TYR A 81 -13.37 -9.89 4.90
CA TYR A 81 -13.11 -10.63 6.14
C TYR A 81 -14.44 -11.10 6.74
N ALA A 82 -14.60 -12.42 6.91
CA ALA A 82 -15.82 -13.02 7.45
C ALA A 82 -16.21 -12.47 8.84
N ALA A 83 -15.21 -12.19 9.69
CA ALA A 83 -15.43 -11.57 10.99
C ALA A 83 -16.04 -10.16 10.86
N HIS A 84 -15.54 -9.34 9.95
CA HIS A 84 -16.07 -8.00 9.70
C HIS A 84 -17.51 -8.01 9.15
N ALA A 85 -17.83 -8.95 8.25
CA ALA A 85 -19.20 -9.14 7.77
C ALA A 85 -20.14 -9.51 8.93
N ALA A 86 -19.73 -10.42 9.80
CA ALA A 86 -20.52 -10.82 10.98
C ALA A 86 -20.73 -9.66 11.97
N GLU A 87 -19.71 -8.85 12.24
CA GLU A 87 -19.82 -7.67 13.12
C GLU A 87 -20.80 -6.62 12.58
N SER A 88 -20.83 -6.43 11.26
CA SER A 88 -21.79 -5.54 10.60
C SER A 88 -23.21 -6.13 10.45
N GLY A 89 -23.43 -7.38 10.90
CA GLY A 89 -24.70 -8.08 10.76
C GLY A 89 -25.03 -8.47 9.32
N SER A 90 -24.01 -8.53 8.45
CA SER A 90 -24.15 -8.89 7.04
C SER A 90 -23.70 -10.32 6.80
N GLU A 91 -24.33 -11.00 5.85
CA GLU A 91 -23.77 -12.24 5.29
C GLU A 91 -22.60 -11.92 4.37
N PRO A 92 -21.57 -12.77 4.29
CA PRO A 92 -20.49 -12.61 3.32
C PRO A 92 -21.07 -12.49 1.90
N PRO A 93 -20.63 -11.50 1.09
CA PRO A 93 -21.16 -11.31 -0.25
C PRO A 93 -20.82 -12.50 -1.15
N GLU A 94 -21.76 -12.91 -2.02
CA GLU A 94 -21.53 -13.97 -3.00
C GLU A 94 -20.43 -13.63 -4.01
N HIS A 95 -20.27 -12.34 -4.31
CA HIS A 95 -19.24 -11.83 -5.21
C HIS A 95 -18.43 -10.72 -4.51
N PRO A 96 -17.14 -10.55 -4.86
CA PRO A 96 -16.33 -9.47 -4.31
C PRO A 96 -16.96 -8.10 -4.53
N VAL A 97 -17.12 -7.32 -3.46
CA VAL A 97 -17.54 -5.92 -3.55
C VAL A 97 -16.32 -5.09 -3.92
N ILE A 98 -16.26 -4.61 -5.16
CA ILE A 98 -15.12 -3.84 -5.66
C ILE A 98 -15.43 -2.35 -5.56
N PHE A 99 -14.51 -1.60 -4.95
CA PHE A 99 -14.53 -0.14 -4.95
C PHE A 99 -13.11 0.40 -5.12
N PHE A 100 -12.97 1.71 -5.20
CA PHE A 100 -11.67 2.33 -5.47
C PHE A 100 -11.37 3.42 -4.45
N LYS A 101 -10.09 3.54 -4.11
CA LYS A 101 -9.52 4.77 -3.56
C LYS A 101 -8.71 5.44 -4.66
N HIS A 102 -8.78 6.75 -4.76
CA HIS A 102 -7.96 7.46 -5.73
C HIS A 102 -6.47 7.44 -5.29
N PRO A 103 -5.50 7.24 -6.19
CA PRO A 103 -4.09 7.16 -5.82
C PRO A 103 -3.55 8.36 -5.01
N ASN A 104 -4.14 9.55 -5.15
CA ASN A 104 -3.77 10.72 -4.37
C ASN A 104 -4.15 10.65 -2.89
N THR A 105 -4.89 9.63 -2.46
CA THR A 105 -5.20 9.40 -1.05
C THR A 105 -4.03 8.79 -0.30
N VAL A 106 -3.05 8.20 -1.02
CA VAL A 106 -1.92 7.47 -0.43
C VAL A 106 -0.92 8.44 0.20
N VAL A 107 -0.65 8.22 1.48
CA VAL A 107 0.32 8.96 2.28
C VAL A 107 1.16 7.99 3.10
N GLY A 108 2.19 8.46 3.77
CA GLY A 108 2.99 7.62 4.69
C GLY A 108 2.17 7.14 5.89
N PRO A 109 2.59 6.03 6.53
CA PRO A 109 1.80 5.37 7.57
C PRO A 109 1.57 6.25 8.82
N ASN A 110 2.43 7.23 9.04
CA ASN A 110 2.38 8.13 10.20
C ASN A 110 2.02 9.57 9.80
N ASP A 111 1.61 9.81 8.56
CA ASP A 111 1.20 11.12 8.11
C ASP A 111 -0.18 11.50 8.67
N LEU A 112 -0.46 12.79 8.68
CA LEU A 112 -1.76 13.29 9.14
C LEU A 112 -2.86 12.89 8.16
N VAL A 113 -3.98 12.44 8.70
CA VAL A 113 -5.23 12.26 7.97
C VAL A 113 -6.03 13.56 8.06
N LEU A 114 -6.29 14.18 6.92
CA LEU A 114 -7.02 15.44 6.84
C LEU A 114 -8.53 15.16 6.74
N LEU A 115 -9.30 15.68 7.68
CA LEU A 115 -10.75 15.53 7.66
C LEU A 115 -11.35 16.50 6.65
N PRO A 116 -12.16 16.03 5.68
CA PRO A 116 -12.81 16.91 4.73
C PRO A 116 -13.88 17.79 5.43
N PRO A 117 -14.15 18.98 4.89
CA PRO A 117 -15.20 19.83 5.45
C PRO A 117 -16.55 19.11 5.56
N GLY A 118 -17.18 19.18 6.73
CA GLY A 118 -18.46 18.54 7.01
C GLY A 118 -18.37 17.04 7.30
N ALA A 119 -17.18 16.47 7.46
CA ALA A 119 -17.02 15.09 7.90
C ALA A 119 -17.48 14.92 9.35
N GLU A 120 -18.31 13.92 9.62
CA GLU A 120 -18.89 13.65 10.93
C GLU A 120 -18.59 12.25 11.46
N LYS A 121 -18.34 11.28 10.55
CA LYS A 121 -18.23 9.86 10.88
C LYS A 121 -16.97 9.24 10.26
N VAL A 122 -15.81 9.86 10.51
CA VAL A 122 -14.54 9.33 10.00
C VAL A 122 -14.08 8.17 10.86
N ASP A 123 -13.76 7.07 10.21
CA ASP A 123 -13.41 5.79 10.82
C ASP A 123 -12.19 5.20 10.13
N TRP A 124 -11.47 4.31 10.81
CA TRP A 124 -10.29 3.62 10.30
C TRP A 124 -10.59 2.15 9.98
N GLU A 125 -9.89 1.60 9.01
CA GLU A 125 -9.96 0.18 8.66
C GLU A 125 -8.55 -0.35 8.42
N VAL A 126 -8.07 -1.26 9.27
CA VAL A 126 -6.78 -1.92 9.03
C VAL A 126 -6.93 -3.02 7.99
N GLU A 127 -6.14 -2.92 6.91
CA GLU A 127 -6.22 -3.78 5.74
C GLU A 127 -4.87 -4.36 5.34
N LEU A 128 -4.87 -5.57 4.80
CA LEU A 128 -3.73 -6.12 4.08
C LEU A 128 -3.75 -5.59 2.64
N ALA A 129 -2.73 -4.83 2.27
CA ALA A 129 -2.55 -4.38 0.89
C ALA A 129 -1.60 -5.33 0.12
N ILE A 130 -2.06 -5.79 -1.03
CA ILE A 130 -1.29 -6.60 -1.98
C ILE A 130 -0.73 -5.67 -3.05
N VAL A 131 0.60 -5.65 -3.21
CA VAL A 131 1.25 -4.84 -4.24
C VAL A 131 1.50 -5.67 -5.48
N ILE A 132 0.88 -5.27 -6.60
CA ILE A 132 1.07 -5.92 -7.89
C ILE A 132 2.36 -5.40 -8.54
N GLY A 133 3.29 -6.30 -8.81
CA GLY A 133 4.63 -6.00 -9.33
C GLY A 133 4.82 -6.18 -10.83
N LYS A 134 3.84 -6.79 -11.51
CA LYS A 134 3.92 -7.04 -12.96
C LYS A 134 2.59 -6.73 -13.62
N THR A 135 2.61 -6.34 -14.89
CA THR A 135 1.38 -6.22 -15.67
C THR A 135 0.64 -7.55 -15.70
N ALA A 136 -0.61 -7.54 -15.27
CA ALA A 136 -1.47 -8.71 -15.21
C ALA A 136 -2.76 -8.47 -15.99
N ARG A 137 -3.18 -9.48 -16.78
CA ARG A 137 -4.41 -9.43 -17.54
C ARG A 137 -4.93 -10.85 -17.76
N TYR A 138 -6.21 -11.07 -17.51
CA TYR A 138 -6.89 -12.34 -17.80
C TYR A 138 -6.15 -13.56 -17.26
N LEU A 139 -5.76 -13.51 -16.00
CA LEU A 139 -5.03 -14.59 -15.34
C LEU A 139 -5.86 -15.89 -15.36
N SER A 140 -5.20 -17.00 -15.64
CA SER A 140 -5.87 -18.29 -15.86
C SER A 140 -6.26 -19.00 -14.55
N SER A 141 -5.69 -18.61 -13.43
CA SER A 141 -5.92 -19.25 -12.13
C SER A 141 -5.50 -18.34 -10.97
N PRO A 142 -5.93 -18.62 -9.73
CA PRO A 142 -5.41 -17.98 -8.52
C PRO A 142 -3.89 -18.16 -8.34
N ASP A 143 -3.32 -19.28 -8.76
CA ASP A 143 -1.87 -19.50 -8.68
C ASP A 143 -1.11 -18.58 -9.63
N ALA A 144 -1.61 -18.33 -10.83
CA ALA A 144 -1.05 -17.35 -11.75
C ALA A 144 -1.09 -15.92 -11.17
N ALA A 145 -2.06 -15.62 -10.32
CA ALA A 145 -2.11 -14.34 -9.63
C ALA A 145 -0.96 -14.16 -8.63
N ARG A 146 -0.50 -15.22 -7.97
CA ARG A 146 0.64 -15.16 -7.04
C ARG A 146 1.94 -14.75 -7.71
N GLU A 147 2.12 -15.12 -8.98
CA GLU A 147 3.32 -14.81 -9.75
C GLU A 147 3.49 -13.32 -10.09
N VAL A 148 2.43 -12.53 -9.96
CA VAL A 148 2.44 -11.09 -10.26
C VAL A 148 2.48 -10.22 -8.99
N ILE A 149 2.40 -10.81 -7.81
CA ILE A 149 2.48 -10.12 -6.53
C ILE A 149 3.96 -9.79 -6.24
N ALA A 150 4.25 -8.51 -5.97
CA ALA A 150 5.56 -8.08 -5.51
C ALA A 150 5.74 -8.26 -4.00
N GLY A 151 4.69 -8.07 -3.25
CA GLY A 151 4.72 -8.15 -1.78
C GLY A 151 3.47 -7.59 -1.13
N TYR A 152 3.58 -7.39 0.17
CA TYR A 152 2.48 -6.98 1.04
C TYR A 152 2.86 -5.78 1.89
N THR A 153 1.87 -4.98 2.24
CA THR A 153 2.00 -3.88 3.20
C THR A 153 0.69 -3.69 3.96
N ILE A 154 0.68 -2.82 4.97
CA ILE A 154 -0.53 -2.46 5.69
C ILE A 154 -1.11 -1.20 5.06
N SER A 155 -2.43 -1.16 4.90
CA SER A 155 -3.20 0.00 4.48
C SER A 155 -4.21 0.36 5.55
N ASN A 156 -4.39 1.65 5.79
CA ASN A 156 -5.53 2.14 6.54
C ASN A 156 -6.56 2.69 5.53
N ASP A 157 -7.65 1.94 5.31
CA ASP A 157 -8.75 2.36 4.42
C ASP A 157 -9.69 3.32 5.16
N VAL A 158 -9.18 4.53 5.44
CA VAL A 158 -9.93 5.57 6.14
C VAL A 158 -11.22 5.89 5.38
N SER A 159 -12.33 5.93 6.13
CA SER A 159 -13.67 6.03 5.59
C SER A 159 -14.48 7.10 6.31
N GLU A 160 -15.11 8.00 5.58
CA GLU A 160 -16.15 8.86 6.09
C GLU A 160 -17.49 8.15 5.86
N ARG A 161 -18.08 7.59 6.92
CA ARG A 161 -19.23 6.68 6.84
C ARG A 161 -20.51 7.35 6.34
N ALA A 162 -20.75 8.61 6.68
CA ALA A 162 -21.92 9.31 6.14
C ALA A 162 -21.80 9.51 4.63
N TYR A 163 -20.61 9.87 4.13
CA TYR A 163 -20.37 9.98 2.70
C TYR A 163 -20.38 8.63 1.98
N GLN A 164 -19.94 7.57 2.65
CA GLN A 164 -19.94 6.22 2.10
C GLN A 164 -21.34 5.65 1.96
N LEU A 165 -22.19 5.78 2.98
CA LEU A 165 -23.43 5.03 3.13
C LEU A 165 -24.69 5.90 3.06
N ASP A 166 -24.70 7.05 3.77
CA ASP A 166 -25.94 7.78 4.02
C ASP A 166 -26.28 8.73 2.86
N VAL A 167 -25.31 9.49 2.36
CA VAL A 167 -25.57 10.59 1.40
C VAL A 167 -25.05 10.33 -0.01
N SER A 168 -24.37 9.21 -0.23
CA SER A 168 -23.75 8.91 -1.53
C SER A 168 -24.64 8.14 -2.50
N GLY A 169 -25.76 7.58 -2.02
CA GLY A 169 -26.55 6.60 -2.80
C GLY A 169 -25.81 5.27 -2.96
N GLY A 170 -25.02 4.85 -1.96
CA GLY A 170 -24.28 3.59 -1.95
C GLY A 170 -22.97 3.60 -2.74
N GLN A 171 -22.46 4.77 -3.10
CA GLN A 171 -21.18 4.91 -3.83
C GLN A 171 -20.02 4.99 -2.83
N TRP A 172 -19.51 3.86 -2.40
CA TRP A 172 -18.51 3.74 -1.33
C TRP A 172 -17.27 4.61 -1.55
N SER A 173 -16.79 4.72 -2.78
CA SER A 173 -15.62 5.55 -3.09
C SER A 173 -15.78 7.02 -2.67
N LYS A 174 -17.01 7.55 -2.58
CA LYS A 174 -17.24 8.93 -2.11
C LYS A 174 -16.83 9.15 -0.66
N GLY A 175 -16.98 8.14 0.19
CA GLY A 175 -16.54 8.19 1.58
C GLY A 175 -15.07 7.82 1.79
N LYS A 176 -14.39 7.34 0.75
CA LYS A 176 -13.04 6.73 0.85
C LYS A 176 -11.96 7.44 0.03
N CYS A 177 -12.31 8.47 -0.76
CA CYS A 177 -11.39 9.15 -1.68
C CYS A 177 -11.00 10.58 -1.27
N SER A 178 -11.25 10.99 -0.02
CA SER A 178 -10.69 12.25 0.46
C SER A 178 -9.17 12.19 0.51
N GLU A 179 -8.50 13.32 0.33
CA GLU A 179 -7.04 13.37 0.40
C GLU A 179 -6.53 12.78 1.73
N THR A 180 -5.40 12.10 1.70
CA THR A 180 -4.76 11.43 2.85
C THR A 180 -5.53 10.24 3.45
N PHE A 181 -6.64 9.82 2.86
CA PHE A 181 -7.47 8.73 3.40
C PHE A 181 -6.91 7.33 3.18
N ASN A 182 -5.62 7.21 2.78
CA ASN A 182 -4.94 5.93 2.66
C ASN A 182 -3.50 5.96 3.20
N PRO A 183 -3.30 6.07 4.53
CA PRO A 183 -2.01 5.79 5.14
C PRO A 183 -1.55 4.38 4.77
N LEU A 184 -0.35 4.27 4.18
CA LEU A 184 0.18 3.02 3.62
C LEU A 184 1.60 2.76 4.12
N GLY A 185 1.85 1.56 4.62
CA GLY A 185 3.18 1.19 5.10
C GLY A 185 3.18 0.38 6.40
N PRO A 186 4.33 0.33 7.11
CA PRO A 186 5.53 1.16 6.94
C PRO A 186 6.49 0.69 5.83
N ALA A 187 6.38 -0.55 5.40
CA ALA A 187 7.31 -1.17 4.46
C ALA A 187 6.57 -2.06 3.45
N LEU A 188 7.19 -2.32 2.32
CA LEU A 188 6.81 -3.43 1.44
C LEU A 188 7.62 -4.67 1.84
N VAL A 189 6.92 -5.70 2.30
CA VAL A 189 7.47 -7.03 2.54
C VAL A 189 7.33 -7.85 1.25
N PRO A 190 8.42 -8.37 0.66
CA PRO A 190 8.33 -9.19 -0.54
C PRO A 190 7.46 -10.44 -0.36
N ALA A 191 6.83 -10.90 -1.45
CA ALA A 191 5.84 -11.98 -1.40
C ALA A 191 6.41 -13.36 -1.02
N ASP A 192 7.72 -13.52 -1.06
CA ASP A 192 8.46 -14.74 -0.78
C ASP A 192 9.16 -14.75 0.60
N GLU A 193 8.80 -13.83 1.49
CA GLU A 193 9.36 -13.69 2.86
C GLU A 193 8.43 -14.16 3.99
#